data_13a592bb0aa811784922226e994f8def
#
_entry.id   13a592bb0aa811784922226e994f8def
#
_cell.length_a   1.000
_cell.length_b   1.000
_cell.length_c   1.000
_cell.angle_alpha   90.00
_cell.angle_beta   90.00
_cell.angle_gamma   90.00
#
_symmetry.space_group_name_H-M   'P 1'
#
loop_
_entity.id
_entity.type
_entity.pdbx_description
1 polymer ?
#
loop_
_entity_poly.entity_id
_entity_poly.type
_entity_poly.pdbx_seq_one_letter_code
_entity_poly.pdbx_strand_id
1 'polypeptide(L)'
;MRFKKDLSFRTDNSKRFRDWSFLVYPDSIISDPDGIETSLPVEEDLSGYTYTEDVYVADWREAISMIRAKWICSPLHDKDQNPDGNQKKPHYHCIIMFATVKSFKQISEMLVPLGIPDYTIEPCKAIVGSVRYMIHADHPSKYQYDPDEVIGFNGADPSEWLRCSSGDELFKVREMQRYIKDHEVRSFVEFADFCEENSTRDWYYYLTGKYRGFIKEYIYSYDKLLCKLEAGNI
;
A
#
# COMPACT_ATOMS: atom_id res chain seq x y z
N MET A 1 -13.29 14.81 -19.95
CA MET A 1 -14.41 15.13 -19.04
C MET A 1 -13.92 14.92 -17.60
N ARG A 2 -13.71 15.97 -16.78
CA ARG A 2 -13.34 15.81 -15.37
C ARG A 2 -14.62 15.45 -14.60
N PHE A 3 -14.72 14.25 -14.10
CA PHE A 3 -15.79 13.88 -13.16
C PHE A 3 -15.68 14.78 -11.93
N LYS A 4 -16.75 15.49 -11.58
CA LYS A 4 -16.82 16.23 -10.33
C LYS A 4 -16.69 15.24 -9.19
N LYS A 5 -15.72 15.46 -8.31
CA LYS A 5 -15.49 14.65 -7.11
C LYS A 5 -16.73 14.74 -6.21
N ASP A 6 -17.31 13.60 -5.87
CA ASP A 6 -18.44 13.56 -4.91
C ASP A 6 -17.90 13.83 -3.50
N LEU A 7 -18.19 15.03 -2.99
CA LEU A 7 -17.80 15.47 -1.65
C LEU A 7 -18.96 15.36 -0.63
N SER A 8 -20.06 14.74 -1.00
CA SER A 8 -21.25 14.62 -0.13
C SER A 8 -20.97 13.86 1.18
N PHE A 9 -19.92 13.02 1.22
CA PHE A 9 -19.49 12.34 2.44
C PHE A 9 -19.05 13.30 3.55
N ARG A 10 -18.69 14.55 3.24
CA ARG A 10 -18.25 15.56 4.21
C ARG A 10 -19.39 16.13 5.03
N THR A 11 -20.58 16.15 4.47
CA THR A 11 -21.79 16.73 5.09
C THR A 11 -22.83 15.68 5.48
N ASP A 12 -22.79 14.52 4.84
CA ASP A 12 -23.74 13.43 5.06
C ASP A 12 -23.14 12.36 5.99
N ASN A 13 -23.43 12.44 7.27
CA ASN A 13 -22.96 11.50 8.29
C ASN A 13 -23.51 10.08 8.13
N SER A 14 -24.48 9.82 7.24
CA SER A 14 -24.92 8.48 6.91
C SER A 14 -23.91 7.76 6.01
N LYS A 15 -23.07 8.49 5.28
CA LYS A 15 -21.98 7.96 4.47
C LYS A 15 -20.81 7.59 5.35
N ARG A 16 -20.59 6.29 5.50
CA ARG A 16 -19.56 5.73 6.37
C ARG A 16 -18.65 4.79 5.60
N PHE A 17 -17.36 4.83 5.92
CA PHE A 17 -16.33 4.01 5.29
C PHE A 17 -15.41 3.42 6.35
N ARG A 18 -14.77 2.29 6.05
CA ARG A 18 -13.77 1.67 6.94
C ARG A 18 -12.41 2.31 6.77
N ASP A 19 -12.07 2.64 5.53
CA ASP A 19 -10.72 3.02 5.14
C ASP A 19 -10.73 4.46 4.67
N TRP A 20 -9.75 5.22 5.16
CA TRP A 20 -9.63 6.64 4.91
C TRP A 20 -8.20 6.98 4.51
N SER A 21 -8.03 7.80 3.49
CA SER A 21 -6.76 8.37 3.07
C SER A 21 -6.66 9.85 3.44
N PHE A 22 -5.45 10.30 3.72
CA PHE A 22 -5.18 11.69 4.04
C PHE A 22 -3.73 12.03 3.71
N LEU A 23 -3.42 13.33 3.65
CA LEU A 23 -2.06 13.82 3.46
C LEU A 23 -1.54 14.42 4.76
N VAL A 24 -0.27 14.18 5.01
CA VAL A 24 0.47 14.79 6.09
C VAL A 24 1.56 15.67 5.49
N TYR A 25 1.57 16.95 5.84
CA TYR A 25 2.62 17.89 5.44
C TYR A 25 3.59 18.07 6.62
N PRO A 26 4.88 17.78 6.45
CA PRO A 26 5.87 17.90 7.54
C PRO A 26 5.85 19.24 8.25
N ASP A 27 5.65 20.33 7.49
CA ASP A 27 5.67 21.70 8.03
C ASP A 27 4.36 22.12 8.72
N SER A 28 3.29 21.35 8.60
CA SER A 28 1.97 21.68 9.19
C SER A 28 1.65 20.86 10.42
N ILE A 29 2.45 19.86 10.71
CA ILE A 29 2.35 19.11 11.95
C ILE A 29 2.92 20.00 13.05
N ILE A 30 2.16 20.14 14.10
CA ILE A 30 2.61 20.83 15.30
C ILE A 30 3.77 19.99 15.88
N SER A 31 4.98 20.29 15.45
CA SER A 31 6.18 19.87 16.15
C SER A 31 6.41 20.88 17.26
N ASP A 32 5.64 20.75 18.31
CA ASP A 32 5.99 21.40 19.56
C ASP A 32 7.26 20.70 20.07
N PRO A 33 8.33 21.43 20.35
CA PRO A 33 9.54 20.84 20.96
C PRO A 33 9.22 20.16 22.31
N ASP A 34 8.09 20.47 22.92
CA ASP A 34 7.60 19.86 24.16
C ASP A 34 6.67 18.65 23.92
N GLY A 35 6.42 18.25 22.65
CA GLY A 35 5.55 17.16 22.26
C GLY A 35 4.12 17.57 21.89
N ILE A 36 3.38 16.64 21.27
CA ILE A 36 1.96 16.85 20.93
C ILE A 36 1.11 16.41 22.13
N GLU A 37 0.38 17.34 22.73
CA GLU A 37 -0.62 17.02 23.73
C GLU A 37 -1.86 16.44 23.02
N THR A 38 -2.13 15.15 23.20
CA THR A 38 -3.30 14.48 22.63
C THR A 38 -4.19 13.96 23.74
N SER A 39 -5.41 14.47 23.84
CA SER A 39 -6.46 13.83 24.61
C SER A 39 -7.15 12.79 23.71
N LEU A 40 -6.76 11.53 23.81
CA LEU A 40 -7.46 10.44 23.12
C LEU A 40 -8.62 9.94 23.99
N PRO A 41 -9.81 9.72 23.42
CA PRO A 41 -10.85 9.00 24.14
C PRO A 41 -10.35 7.58 24.40
N VAL A 42 -10.06 7.27 25.64
CA VAL A 42 -9.81 5.90 26.09
C VAL A 42 -11.12 5.13 25.96
N GLU A 43 -11.05 3.86 25.54
CA GLU A 43 -12.23 2.99 25.49
C GLU A 43 -12.99 3.08 26.80
N GLU A 44 -14.33 3.26 26.71
CA GLU A 44 -15.21 3.18 27.86
C GLU A 44 -14.96 1.83 28.54
N ASP A 45 -14.35 1.86 29.72
CA ASP A 45 -14.37 0.75 30.62
C ASP A 45 -15.86 0.50 30.99
N LEU A 46 -16.22 -0.75 31.18
CA LEU A 46 -17.57 -1.18 31.57
C LEU A 46 -18.06 -0.57 32.90
N SER A 47 -17.23 0.25 33.58
CA SER A 47 -17.55 0.98 34.82
C SER A 47 -18.11 2.37 34.59
N GLY A 48 -18.11 2.90 33.35
CA GLY A 48 -18.67 4.23 33.04
C GLY A 48 -17.77 5.41 33.43
N TYR A 49 -16.49 5.19 33.72
CA TYR A 49 -15.52 6.25 33.97
C TYR A 49 -14.69 6.50 32.72
N THR A 50 -14.72 7.75 32.21
CA THR A 50 -13.86 8.21 31.14
C THR A 50 -12.56 8.74 31.75
N TYR A 51 -11.44 8.07 31.54
CA TYR A 51 -10.13 8.64 31.84
C TYR A 51 -9.60 9.31 30.58
N THR A 52 -9.29 10.60 30.67
CA THR A 52 -8.45 11.29 29.68
C THR A 52 -7.03 11.28 30.23
N GLU A 53 -6.15 10.48 29.66
CA GLU A 53 -4.71 10.63 29.87
C GLU A 53 -4.18 11.62 28.84
N ASP A 54 -3.54 12.68 29.33
CA ASP A 54 -2.76 13.59 28.48
C ASP A 54 -1.45 12.85 28.17
N VAL A 55 -1.29 12.44 26.90
CA VAL A 55 -0.11 11.72 26.44
C VAL A 55 0.70 12.64 25.54
N TYR A 56 1.95 12.89 25.92
CA TYR A 56 2.90 13.61 25.09
C TYR A 56 3.57 12.66 24.12
N VAL A 57 3.49 12.96 22.83
CA VAL A 57 4.14 12.20 21.77
C VAL A 57 5.11 13.09 20.99
N ALA A 58 6.31 12.57 20.74
CA ALA A 58 7.37 13.31 20.06
C ALA A 58 7.24 13.31 18.53
N ASP A 59 6.51 12.36 17.96
CA ASP A 59 6.32 12.18 16.52
C ASP A 59 4.82 12.02 16.19
N TRP A 60 4.38 12.70 15.16
CA TRP A 60 3.01 12.59 14.63
C TRP A 60 2.60 11.17 14.26
N ARG A 61 3.57 10.31 13.92
CA ARG A 61 3.31 8.90 13.63
C ARG A 61 2.89 8.14 14.89
N GLU A 62 3.47 8.50 16.02
CA GLU A 62 3.07 7.97 17.33
C GLU A 62 1.66 8.42 17.66
N ALA A 63 1.34 9.70 17.46
CA ALA A 63 0.01 10.23 17.70
C ALA A 63 -1.07 9.54 16.87
N ILE A 64 -0.83 9.30 15.57
CA ILE A 64 -1.75 8.51 14.72
C ILE A 64 -1.84 7.06 15.21
N SER A 65 -0.72 6.47 15.63
CA SER A 65 -0.67 5.08 16.10
C SER A 65 -1.48 4.86 17.38
N MET A 66 -1.64 5.90 18.21
CA MET A 66 -2.49 5.85 19.40
C MET A 66 -3.98 5.68 19.09
N ILE A 67 -4.44 5.98 17.86
CA ILE A 67 -5.81 5.68 17.41
C ILE A 67 -6.06 4.15 17.37
N ARG A 68 -5.02 3.32 17.51
CA ARG A 68 -5.04 1.84 17.53
C ARG A 68 -5.70 1.19 16.30
N ALA A 69 -5.87 1.94 15.23
CA ALA A 69 -6.26 1.40 13.94
C ALA A 69 -5.02 1.03 13.10
N LYS A 70 -5.12 0.03 12.25
CA LYS A 70 -4.06 -0.27 11.27
C LYS A 70 -3.90 0.92 10.34
N TRP A 71 -2.67 1.32 10.03
CA TRP A 71 -2.44 2.40 9.08
C TRP A 71 -1.10 2.25 8.36
N ILE A 72 -0.98 2.93 7.22
CA ILE A 72 0.17 2.86 6.32
C ILE A 72 0.59 4.28 5.96
N CYS A 73 1.90 4.51 5.88
CA CYS A 73 2.52 5.76 5.48
C CYS A 73 3.44 5.55 4.28
N SER A 74 3.35 6.42 3.29
CA SER A 74 4.25 6.45 2.14
C SER A 74 5.65 6.95 2.52
N PRO A 75 6.66 6.78 1.64
CA PRO A 75 7.84 7.65 1.62
C PRO A 75 7.45 9.13 1.55
N LEU A 76 8.39 10.03 1.87
CA LEU A 76 8.17 11.45 1.67
C LEU A 76 8.11 11.77 0.18
N HIS A 77 6.99 12.28 -0.30
CA HIS A 77 6.81 12.75 -1.67
C HIS A 77 7.38 14.15 -1.83
N ASP A 78 8.69 14.25 -1.95
CA ASP A 78 9.46 15.48 -2.16
C ASP A 78 9.94 15.68 -3.59
N LYS A 79 9.73 14.68 -4.48
CA LYS A 79 10.10 14.73 -5.91
C LYS A 79 8.90 14.94 -6.83
N ASP A 80 7.70 15.05 -6.29
CA ASP A 80 6.48 15.22 -7.07
C ASP A 80 6.42 16.60 -7.73
N GLN A 81 5.94 16.63 -8.97
CA GLN A 81 5.74 17.85 -9.72
C GLN A 81 4.26 18.11 -10.02
N ASN A 82 3.90 19.37 -10.08
CA ASN A 82 2.63 19.84 -10.61
C ASN A 82 2.64 19.80 -12.16
N PRO A 83 1.48 19.87 -12.81
CA PRO A 83 1.41 19.91 -14.29
C PRO A 83 2.14 21.10 -14.93
N ASP A 84 2.40 22.16 -14.18
CA ASP A 84 3.17 23.34 -14.58
C ASP A 84 4.69 23.18 -14.41
N GLY A 85 5.15 22.00 -13.95
CA GLY A 85 6.56 21.70 -13.71
C GLY A 85 7.10 22.15 -12.36
N ASN A 86 6.32 22.89 -11.55
CA ASN A 86 6.72 23.30 -10.21
C ASN A 86 6.67 22.11 -9.27
N GLN A 87 7.61 22.06 -8.32
CA GLN A 87 7.64 21.04 -7.29
C GLN A 87 6.42 21.18 -6.38
N LYS A 88 5.80 20.05 -6.04
CA LYS A 88 4.74 20.01 -5.03
C LYS A 88 5.31 20.21 -3.64
N LYS A 89 4.49 20.74 -2.73
CA LYS A 89 4.82 20.77 -1.32
C LYS A 89 5.10 19.34 -0.85
N PRO A 90 6.23 19.08 -0.15
CA PRO A 90 6.53 17.75 0.39
C PRO A 90 5.39 17.25 1.28
N HIS A 91 5.02 15.97 1.09
CA HIS A 91 3.90 15.37 1.82
C HIS A 91 4.03 13.85 1.91
N TYR A 92 3.37 13.28 2.90
CA TYR A 92 3.15 11.85 3.02
C TYR A 92 1.72 11.52 2.62
N HIS A 93 1.53 10.38 1.95
CA HIS A 93 0.22 9.74 1.78
C HIS A 93 0.02 8.75 2.91
N CYS A 94 -1.10 8.85 3.60
CA CYS A 94 -1.45 7.93 4.67
C CYS A 94 -2.81 7.28 4.41
N ILE A 95 -2.96 6.03 4.82
CA ILE A 95 -4.23 5.29 4.83
C ILE A 95 -4.42 4.70 6.22
N ILE A 96 -5.56 5.00 6.85
CA ILE A 96 -5.98 4.40 8.11
C ILE A 96 -7.18 3.50 7.91
N MET A 97 -7.14 2.30 8.51
CA MET A 97 -8.10 1.21 8.30
C MET A 97 -8.74 0.83 9.63
N PHE A 98 -10.04 1.03 9.75
CA PHE A 98 -10.79 0.75 10.97
C PHE A 98 -11.50 -0.60 10.90
N ALA A 99 -11.67 -1.26 12.03
CA ALA A 99 -12.50 -2.46 12.15
C ALA A 99 -13.98 -2.16 11.87
N THR A 100 -14.45 -0.93 12.19
CA THR A 100 -15.81 -0.46 11.98
C THR A 100 -15.86 0.76 11.06
N VAL A 101 -17.00 0.97 10.41
CA VAL A 101 -17.19 2.14 9.54
C VAL A 101 -17.25 3.44 10.34
N LYS A 102 -16.64 4.50 9.82
CA LYS A 102 -16.61 5.85 10.38
C LYS A 102 -17.21 6.85 9.40
N SER A 103 -17.83 7.92 9.92
CA SER A 103 -18.22 9.07 9.13
C SER A 103 -17.05 10.04 8.98
N PHE A 104 -17.12 10.95 8.01
CA PHE A 104 -16.13 12.01 7.84
C PHE A 104 -15.94 12.83 9.14
N LYS A 105 -17.05 13.18 9.81
CA LYS A 105 -17.00 13.91 11.07
C LYS A 105 -16.13 13.20 12.11
N GLN A 106 -16.35 11.89 12.32
CA GLN A 106 -15.57 11.10 13.29
C GLN A 106 -14.07 11.06 12.94
N ILE A 107 -13.74 10.94 11.65
CA ILE A 107 -12.34 10.95 11.23
C ILE A 107 -11.70 12.32 11.38
N SER A 108 -12.41 13.39 11.02
CA SER A 108 -11.92 14.75 11.20
C SER A 108 -11.66 15.09 12.67
N GLU A 109 -12.54 14.65 13.57
CA GLU A 109 -12.36 14.83 15.02
C GLU A 109 -11.12 14.12 15.55
N MET A 110 -10.66 13.03 14.91
CA MET A 110 -9.44 12.31 15.29
C MET A 110 -8.17 12.92 14.67
N LEU A 111 -8.22 13.35 13.40
CA LEU A 111 -7.03 13.69 12.64
C LEU A 111 -6.72 15.18 12.57
N VAL A 112 -7.75 16.04 12.56
CA VAL A 112 -7.54 17.49 12.45
C VAL A 112 -6.81 18.07 13.66
N PRO A 113 -7.07 17.64 14.90
CA PRO A 113 -6.29 18.08 16.06
C PRO A 113 -4.79 17.75 15.97
N LEU A 114 -4.42 16.72 15.20
CA LEU A 114 -3.02 16.34 14.94
C LEU A 114 -2.37 17.18 13.82
N GLY A 115 -3.00 18.25 13.34
CA GLY A 115 -2.49 19.11 12.27
C GLY A 115 -2.76 18.58 10.85
N ILE A 116 -3.57 17.54 10.70
CA ILE A 116 -3.92 16.98 9.37
C ILE A 116 -5.05 17.82 8.76
N PRO A 117 -4.83 18.44 7.58
CA PRO A 117 -5.84 19.29 6.99
C PRO A 117 -7.08 18.48 6.57
N ASP A 118 -8.26 18.91 6.99
CA ASP A 118 -9.53 18.24 6.73
C ASP A 118 -9.80 18.03 5.24
N TYR A 119 -9.41 19.00 4.41
CA TYR A 119 -9.60 18.94 2.96
C TYR A 119 -8.82 17.81 2.27
N THR A 120 -7.83 17.21 2.95
CA THR A 120 -7.07 16.07 2.46
C THR A 120 -7.68 14.71 2.83
N ILE A 121 -8.60 14.70 3.80
CA ILE A 121 -9.22 13.48 4.32
C ILE A 121 -10.30 12.99 3.36
N GLU A 122 -10.17 11.76 2.88
CA GLU A 122 -11.06 11.17 1.89
C GLU A 122 -11.30 9.67 2.13
N PRO A 123 -12.49 9.15 1.76
CA PRO A 123 -12.69 7.70 1.78
C PRO A 123 -11.73 6.97 0.84
N CYS A 124 -11.00 6.01 1.36
CA CYS A 124 -10.17 5.12 0.56
C CYS A 124 -11.03 3.96 0.02
N LYS A 125 -11.45 4.04 -1.25
CA LYS A 125 -12.32 3.04 -1.88
C LYS A 125 -11.57 1.83 -2.44
N ALA A 126 -10.24 1.96 -2.64
CA ALA A 126 -9.41 0.93 -3.25
C ALA A 126 -8.02 0.94 -2.60
N ILE A 127 -7.86 0.23 -1.49
CA ILE A 127 -6.60 0.20 -0.73
C ILE A 127 -5.42 -0.18 -1.62
N VAL A 128 -5.54 -1.28 -2.39
CA VAL A 128 -4.47 -1.74 -3.29
C VAL A 128 -3.98 -0.64 -4.23
N GLY A 129 -4.89 0.02 -4.94
CA GLY A 129 -4.54 1.11 -5.84
C GLY A 129 -3.95 2.32 -5.11
N SER A 130 -4.43 2.62 -3.91
CA SER A 130 -3.95 3.74 -3.11
C SER A 130 -2.55 3.48 -2.53
N VAL A 131 -2.26 2.25 -2.07
CA VAL A 131 -0.92 1.87 -1.58
C VAL A 131 0.08 1.83 -2.74
N ARG A 132 -0.31 1.30 -3.91
CA ARG A 132 0.51 1.33 -5.13
C ARG A 132 0.79 2.76 -5.61
N TYR A 133 -0.16 3.68 -5.40
CA TYR A 133 0.05 5.09 -5.70
C TYR A 133 1.07 5.75 -4.76
N MET A 134 1.25 5.26 -3.54
CA MET A 134 2.26 5.75 -2.60
C MET A 134 3.69 5.63 -3.13
N ILE A 135 3.93 4.72 -4.07
CA ILE A 135 5.23 4.53 -4.73
C ILE A 135 5.17 4.84 -6.24
N HIS A 136 4.02 5.30 -6.73
CA HIS A 136 3.71 5.55 -8.13
C HIS A 136 3.84 4.33 -9.05
N ALA A 137 3.69 3.11 -8.52
CA ALA A 137 3.87 1.85 -9.26
C ALA A 137 3.13 1.78 -10.60
N ASP A 138 1.93 2.38 -10.69
CA ASP A 138 1.10 2.39 -11.90
C ASP A 138 1.26 3.68 -12.72
N HIS A 139 2.23 4.54 -12.40
CA HIS A 139 2.47 5.83 -13.03
C HIS A 139 3.94 6.01 -13.42
N PRO A 140 4.44 5.30 -14.46
CA PRO A 140 5.87 5.27 -14.81
C PRO A 140 6.43 6.63 -15.24
N SER A 141 5.58 7.60 -15.56
CA SER A 141 6.01 8.98 -15.88
C SER A 141 6.32 9.83 -14.65
N LYS A 142 5.98 9.35 -13.45
CA LYS A 142 6.28 10.01 -12.18
C LYS A 142 7.55 9.45 -11.58
N TYR A 143 8.12 10.20 -10.61
CA TYR A 143 9.20 9.66 -9.78
C TYR A 143 8.74 8.37 -9.09
N GLN A 144 9.55 7.32 -9.15
CA GLN A 144 9.25 6.03 -8.51
C GLN A 144 9.90 6.02 -7.14
N TYR A 145 9.08 5.94 -6.09
CA TYR A 145 9.56 5.81 -4.72
C TYR A 145 9.86 4.35 -4.38
N ASP A 146 10.76 4.13 -3.42
CA ASP A 146 11.15 2.79 -2.99
C ASP A 146 9.98 2.11 -2.22
N PRO A 147 9.53 0.92 -2.65
CA PRO A 147 8.52 0.16 -1.93
C PRO A 147 8.91 -0.19 -0.48
N ASP A 148 10.20 -0.37 -0.21
CA ASP A 148 10.71 -0.73 1.12
C ASP A 148 10.61 0.46 2.12
N GLU A 149 10.39 1.68 1.62
CA GLU A 149 10.14 2.87 2.45
C GLU A 149 8.67 3.05 2.86
N VAL A 150 7.76 2.23 2.36
CA VAL A 150 6.35 2.25 2.81
C VAL A 150 6.25 1.55 4.16
N ILE A 151 5.82 2.27 5.16
CA ILE A 151 5.79 1.79 6.55
C ILE A 151 4.37 1.47 6.98
N GLY A 152 4.18 0.29 7.57
CA GLY A 152 2.94 -0.11 8.21
C GLY A 152 3.03 0.01 9.74
N PHE A 153 1.93 0.41 10.35
CA PHE A 153 1.78 0.63 11.79
C PHE A 153 0.60 -0.16 12.34
N ASN A 154 0.64 -0.45 13.64
CA ASN A 154 -0.42 -1.17 14.36
C ASN A 154 -0.77 -2.53 13.71
N GLY A 155 0.26 -3.22 13.17
CA GLY A 155 0.08 -4.52 12.52
C GLY A 155 -0.42 -4.45 11.08
N ALA A 156 -0.33 -3.29 10.40
CA ALA A 156 -0.48 -3.22 8.96
C ALA A 156 0.80 -3.74 8.27
N ASP A 157 0.65 -4.58 7.25
CA ASP A 157 1.75 -5.04 6.40
C ASP A 157 1.57 -4.47 4.99
N PRO A 158 2.36 -3.45 4.59
CA PRO A 158 2.24 -2.85 3.26
C PRO A 158 2.39 -3.85 2.12
N SER A 159 3.15 -4.92 2.31
CA SER A 159 3.39 -5.94 1.28
C SER A 159 2.10 -6.63 0.83
N GLU A 160 1.06 -6.67 1.66
CA GLU A 160 -0.26 -7.21 1.29
C GLU A 160 -0.90 -6.47 0.13
N TRP A 161 -0.64 -5.16 -0.01
CA TRP A 161 -1.26 -4.27 -1.00
C TRP A 161 -0.31 -3.76 -2.08
N LEU A 162 1.01 -3.80 -1.85
CA LEU A 162 2.02 -3.47 -2.87
C LEU A 162 2.11 -4.51 -3.98
N ARG A 163 1.45 -5.65 -3.81
CA ARG A 163 1.37 -6.72 -4.80
C ARG A 163 0.86 -6.18 -6.14
N CYS A 164 1.38 -6.77 -7.20
CA CYS A 164 1.00 -6.43 -8.56
C CYS A 164 -0.51 -6.57 -8.79
N SER A 165 -1.07 -5.72 -9.64
CA SER A 165 -2.43 -5.88 -10.13
C SER A 165 -2.58 -7.22 -10.89
N SER A 166 -3.81 -7.70 -11.08
CA SER A 166 -4.04 -8.95 -11.84
C SER A 166 -3.45 -8.89 -13.26
N GLY A 167 -3.36 -7.69 -13.86
CA GLY A 167 -2.69 -7.48 -15.15
C GLY A 167 -1.18 -7.64 -15.05
N ASP A 168 -0.57 -7.10 -14.00
CA ASP A 168 0.87 -7.23 -13.75
C ASP A 168 1.24 -8.67 -13.37
N GLU A 169 0.38 -9.38 -12.63
CA GLU A 169 0.54 -10.80 -12.36
C GLU A 169 0.64 -11.61 -13.65
N LEU A 170 -0.26 -11.38 -14.59
CA LEU A 170 -0.22 -12.05 -15.90
C LEU A 170 1.01 -11.65 -16.73
N PHE A 171 1.46 -10.40 -16.61
CA PHE A 171 2.69 -9.95 -17.23
C PHE A 171 3.90 -10.70 -16.65
N LYS A 172 4.01 -10.82 -15.33
CA LYS A 172 5.06 -11.59 -14.65
C LYS A 172 5.04 -13.08 -15.03
N VAL A 173 3.86 -13.68 -15.10
CA VAL A 173 3.74 -15.07 -15.58
C VAL A 173 4.25 -15.22 -17.02
N ARG A 174 3.96 -14.26 -17.91
CA ARG A 174 4.47 -14.26 -19.28
C ARG A 174 5.98 -14.03 -19.33
N GLU A 175 6.55 -13.21 -18.46
CA GLU A 175 8.00 -13.05 -18.33
C GLU A 175 8.65 -14.39 -17.93
N MET A 176 8.13 -15.09 -16.90
CA MET A 176 8.60 -16.41 -16.51
C MET A 176 8.51 -17.42 -17.67
N GLN A 177 7.38 -17.45 -18.40
CA GLN A 177 7.24 -18.33 -19.57
C GLN A 177 8.25 -18.02 -20.67
N ARG A 178 8.55 -16.74 -20.92
CA ARG A 178 9.56 -16.33 -21.89
C ARG A 178 10.94 -16.80 -21.43
N TYR A 179 11.30 -16.53 -20.17
CA TYR A 179 12.58 -16.97 -19.61
C TYR A 179 12.76 -18.50 -19.70
N ILE A 180 11.73 -19.29 -19.35
CA ILE A 180 11.74 -20.74 -19.45
C ILE A 180 12.07 -21.19 -20.88
N LYS A 181 11.52 -20.54 -21.90
CA LYS A 181 11.79 -20.84 -23.31
C LYS A 181 13.19 -20.42 -23.73
N ASP A 182 13.59 -19.19 -23.41
CA ASP A 182 14.86 -18.59 -23.87
C ASP A 182 16.07 -19.28 -23.23
N HIS A 183 15.89 -19.92 -22.05
CA HIS A 183 16.95 -20.64 -21.34
C HIS A 183 16.75 -22.17 -21.29
N GLU A 184 15.76 -22.68 -22.06
CA GLU A 184 15.42 -24.10 -22.11
C GLU A 184 15.30 -24.79 -20.75
N VAL A 185 14.61 -24.09 -19.80
CA VAL A 185 14.44 -24.58 -18.43
C VAL A 185 13.62 -25.87 -18.43
N ARG A 186 14.19 -26.96 -17.91
CA ARG A 186 13.59 -28.32 -17.91
C ARG A 186 13.17 -28.79 -16.52
N SER A 187 13.64 -28.11 -15.46
CA SER A 187 13.37 -28.48 -14.07
C SER A 187 12.67 -27.37 -13.34
N PHE A 188 11.55 -27.69 -12.71
CA PHE A 188 10.86 -26.74 -11.83
C PHE A 188 11.69 -26.40 -10.59
N VAL A 189 12.46 -27.36 -10.05
CA VAL A 189 13.29 -27.14 -8.87
C VAL A 189 14.41 -26.17 -9.20
N GLU A 190 15.15 -26.39 -10.28
CA GLU A 190 16.22 -25.48 -10.72
C GLU A 190 15.70 -24.07 -11.01
N PHE A 191 14.51 -23.98 -11.59
CA PHE A 191 13.89 -22.66 -11.83
C PHE A 191 13.47 -21.98 -10.52
N ALA A 192 12.98 -22.73 -9.55
CA ALA A 192 12.62 -22.20 -8.23
C ALA A 192 13.86 -21.69 -7.48
N ASP A 193 14.93 -22.47 -7.46
CA ASP A 193 16.21 -22.11 -6.85
C ASP A 193 16.79 -20.86 -7.52
N PHE A 194 16.76 -20.81 -8.86
CA PHE A 194 17.16 -19.61 -9.61
C PHE A 194 16.34 -18.39 -9.22
N CYS A 195 15.01 -18.51 -9.08
CA CYS A 195 14.14 -17.40 -8.68
C CYS A 195 14.41 -16.94 -7.25
N GLU A 196 14.76 -17.86 -6.34
CA GLU A 196 15.12 -17.52 -4.96
C GLU A 196 16.43 -16.74 -4.88
N GLU A 197 17.43 -17.18 -5.66
CA GLU A 197 18.79 -16.62 -5.60
C GLU A 197 18.98 -15.33 -6.42
N ASN A 198 18.33 -15.22 -7.57
CA ASN A 198 18.64 -14.20 -8.57
C ASN A 198 17.46 -13.31 -8.95
N SER A 199 16.24 -13.70 -8.62
CA SER A 199 15.09 -12.91 -9.03
C SER A 199 14.68 -11.91 -7.99
N THR A 200 14.06 -10.87 -8.48
CA THR A 200 13.21 -10.03 -7.68
C THR A 200 12.22 -10.91 -6.91
N ARG A 201 11.96 -10.59 -5.66
CA ARG A 201 11.00 -11.27 -4.74
C ARG A 201 9.69 -11.68 -5.43
N ASP A 202 9.32 -10.99 -6.51
CA ASP A 202 8.09 -11.20 -7.27
C ASP A 202 7.97 -12.58 -7.90
N TRP A 203 8.98 -13.05 -8.63
CA TRP A 203 8.89 -14.34 -9.34
C TRP A 203 8.79 -15.51 -8.36
N TYR A 204 9.61 -15.50 -7.31
CA TYR A 204 9.60 -16.55 -6.30
C TYR A 204 8.25 -16.61 -5.57
N TYR A 205 7.66 -15.43 -5.26
CA TYR A 205 6.34 -15.34 -4.67
C TYR A 205 5.26 -15.99 -5.54
N TYR A 206 5.21 -15.64 -6.83
CA TYR A 206 4.21 -16.22 -7.75
C TYR A 206 4.44 -17.70 -8.00
N LEU A 207 5.70 -18.11 -8.03
CA LEU A 207 6.12 -19.50 -8.25
C LEU A 207 5.76 -20.40 -7.08
N THR A 208 5.88 -19.91 -5.84
CA THR A 208 5.56 -20.68 -4.63
C THR A 208 4.09 -20.60 -4.23
N GLY A 209 3.36 -19.61 -4.74
CA GLY A 209 1.96 -19.34 -4.45
C GLY A 209 0.97 -19.72 -5.57
N LYS A 210 0.21 -18.73 -5.99
CA LYS A 210 -0.95 -18.86 -6.89
C LYS A 210 -0.65 -19.56 -8.24
N TYR A 211 0.50 -19.33 -8.81
CA TYR A 211 0.87 -19.83 -10.15
C TYR A 211 1.77 -21.06 -10.14
N ARG A 212 2.07 -21.61 -8.97
CA ARG A 212 2.92 -22.80 -8.81
C ARG A 212 2.52 -23.95 -9.73
N GLY A 213 1.26 -24.33 -9.69
CA GLY A 213 0.73 -25.44 -10.49
C GLY A 213 0.87 -25.18 -11.99
N PHE A 214 0.52 -23.97 -12.41
CA PHE A 214 0.60 -23.56 -13.82
C PHE A 214 2.05 -23.58 -14.34
N ILE A 215 3.00 -22.97 -13.64
CA ILE A 215 4.40 -22.89 -14.06
C ILE A 215 5.06 -24.28 -14.05
N LYS A 216 4.78 -25.10 -13.01
CA LYS A 216 5.27 -26.48 -12.95
C LYS A 216 4.81 -27.30 -14.17
N GLU A 217 3.53 -27.23 -14.51
CA GLU A 217 2.97 -27.95 -15.66
C GLU A 217 3.51 -27.39 -16.98
N TYR A 218 3.72 -26.09 -17.05
CA TYR A 218 4.31 -25.45 -18.22
C TYR A 218 5.73 -25.95 -18.49
N ILE A 219 6.61 -25.98 -17.47
CA ILE A 219 7.99 -26.51 -17.60
C ILE A 219 7.96 -27.98 -18.02
N TYR A 220 7.12 -28.80 -17.37
CA TYR A 220 6.99 -30.21 -17.71
C TYR A 220 6.54 -30.45 -19.15
N SER A 221 5.55 -29.70 -19.61
CA SER A 221 5.05 -29.79 -20.98
C SER A 221 6.06 -29.29 -22.01
N TYR A 222 6.82 -28.26 -21.67
CA TYR A 222 7.87 -27.68 -22.50
C TYR A 222 9.06 -28.65 -22.64
N ASP A 223 9.51 -29.27 -21.54
CA ASP A 223 10.55 -30.30 -21.57
C ASP A 223 10.18 -31.50 -22.47
N LYS A 224 8.93 -31.98 -22.37
CA LYS A 224 8.42 -33.02 -23.27
C LYS A 224 8.46 -32.61 -24.76
N LEU A 225 8.19 -31.34 -25.05
CA LEU A 225 8.27 -30.80 -26.40
C LEU A 225 9.73 -30.81 -26.89
N LEU A 226 10.68 -30.36 -26.08
CA LEU A 226 12.11 -30.36 -26.41
C LEU A 226 12.63 -31.79 -26.66
N CYS A 227 12.26 -32.74 -25.79
CA CYS A 227 12.63 -34.14 -25.98
C CYS A 227 12.13 -34.74 -27.33
N LYS A 228 10.94 -34.35 -27.78
CA LYS A 228 10.40 -34.78 -29.08
C LYS A 228 11.15 -34.16 -30.27
N LEU A 229 11.49 -32.85 -30.15
CA LEU A 229 12.29 -32.15 -31.17
C LEU A 229 13.69 -32.77 -31.28
N GLU A 230 14.34 -33.05 -30.15
CA GLU A 230 15.66 -33.70 -30.10
C GLU A 230 15.64 -35.14 -30.70
N ALA A 231 14.54 -35.85 -30.52
CA ALA A 231 14.34 -37.20 -31.08
C ALA A 231 13.97 -37.19 -32.57
N GLY A 232 13.82 -36.03 -33.20
CA GLY A 232 13.43 -35.88 -34.59
C GLY A 232 12.00 -36.36 -34.92
N ASN A 233 11.10 -36.34 -33.90
CA ASN A 233 9.72 -36.85 -34.01
C ASN A 233 8.67 -35.75 -34.30
N ILE A 234 9.11 -34.57 -34.69
CA ILE A 234 8.26 -33.44 -35.13
C ILE A 234 8.94 -32.73 -36.30
#